data_7035431305cc5ea745abaafade20b6ac
#
_entry.id   7035431305cc5ea745abaafade20b6ac
#
_cell.length_a   1.000
_cell.length_b   1.000
_cell.length_c   1.000
_cell.angle_alpha   90.00
_cell.angle_beta   90.00
_cell.angle_gamma   90.00
#
_symmetry.space_group_name_H-M   'P 1'
#
loop_
_entity.id
_entity.type
_entity.pdbx_description
1 polymer ?
#
loop_
_entity_poly.entity_id
_entity_poly.type
_entity_poly.pdbx_seq_one_letter_code
_entity_poly.pdbx_strand_id
1 'polypeptide(L)'
;LTEAVRRRPYSLLLLDEVEKAHPDVFNILLQVLEDGRLTDGQGRTVDFKNTVIVMTSNLGSDLIQEMAGDERYDAMKAAVMGVVGRHFRPEFINRVDETVVFHPLAEEQIRGIANIQVESLRHRLAERDLALQLSDEVLDHLAEAGFDPVFGARPLKRAIQQLLENPLAQQILQGDYAPGDTIQALVEGQKIILSRQH
;
A
#
# COMPACT_ATOMS: atom_id res chain seq x y z
N LEU A 1 9.71 7.84 -19.22
CA LEU A 1 8.25 8.02 -19.32
C LEU A 1 7.78 7.79 -20.76
N THR A 2 8.22 8.57 -21.73
CA THR A 2 7.81 8.51 -23.16
C THR A 2 8.00 7.14 -23.79
N GLU A 3 9.13 6.48 -23.56
CA GLU A 3 9.42 5.15 -24.10
C GLU A 3 8.45 4.07 -23.60
N ALA A 4 8.05 4.13 -22.34
CA ALA A 4 7.09 3.18 -21.74
C ALA A 4 5.71 3.32 -22.41
N VAL A 5 5.22 4.56 -22.54
CA VAL A 5 3.91 4.84 -23.16
C VAL A 5 3.92 4.55 -24.68
N ARG A 6 5.02 4.86 -25.37
CA ARG A 6 5.16 4.55 -26.79
C ARG A 6 5.02 3.05 -27.08
N ARG A 7 5.55 2.20 -26.18
CA ARG A 7 5.43 0.73 -26.32
C ARG A 7 4.05 0.21 -25.90
N ARG A 8 3.39 0.88 -24.97
CA ARG A 8 2.08 0.50 -24.42
C ARG A 8 1.19 1.73 -24.29
N PRO A 9 0.51 2.16 -25.35
CA PRO A 9 -0.29 3.40 -25.33
C PRO A 9 -1.46 3.37 -24.35
N TYR A 10 -2.04 2.19 -24.11
CA TYR A 10 -3.10 1.96 -23.13
C TYR A 10 -2.48 1.50 -21.82
N SER A 11 -2.07 2.43 -20.97
CA SER A 11 -1.37 2.10 -19.72
C SER A 11 -1.80 3.01 -18.59
N LEU A 12 -1.59 2.52 -17.37
CA LEU A 12 -1.65 3.30 -16.15
C LEU A 12 -0.21 3.70 -15.78
N LEU A 13 0.01 4.99 -15.57
CA LEU A 13 1.26 5.56 -15.10
C LEU A 13 1.09 5.95 -13.63
N LEU A 14 1.86 5.34 -12.75
CA LEU A 14 1.94 5.72 -11.35
C LEU A 14 3.19 6.58 -11.12
N LEU A 15 2.99 7.81 -10.67
CA LEU A 15 4.02 8.73 -10.24
C LEU A 15 3.94 8.87 -8.72
N ASP A 16 4.85 8.19 -8.04
CA ASP A 16 4.86 8.11 -6.59
C ASP A 16 5.65 9.27 -5.99
N GLU A 17 5.15 9.86 -4.89
CA GLU A 17 5.78 10.96 -4.16
C GLU A 17 6.12 12.18 -5.05
N VAL A 18 5.13 12.65 -5.83
CA VAL A 18 5.36 13.74 -6.81
C VAL A 18 5.86 15.03 -6.18
N GLU A 19 5.61 15.29 -4.90
CA GLU A 19 6.13 16.45 -4.18
C GLU A 19 7.67 16.49 -4.10
N LYS A 20 8.33 15.35 -4.28
CA LYS A 20 9.80 15.25 -4.28
C LYS A 20 10.43 15.49 -5.66
N ALA A 21 9.61 15.62 -6.69
CA ALA A 21 10.09 15.80 -8.05
C ALA A 21 10.71 17.20 -8.25
N HIS A 22 11.69 17.27 -9.15
CA HIS A 22 12.25 18.56 -9.55
C HIS A 22 11.15 19.44 -10.22
N PRO A 23 11.15 20.77 -10.01
CA PRO A 23 10.15 21.68 -10.60
C PRO A 23 9.95 21.51 -12.10
N ASP A 24 10.99 21.19 -12.86
CA ASP A 24 10.90 20.97 -14.31
C ASP A 24 10.02 19.78 -14.70
N VAL A 25 9.89 18.79 -13.81
CA VAL A 25 9.01 17.63 -14.03
C VAL A 25 7.55 18.07 -14.12
N PHE A 26 7.14 19.07 -13.32
CA PHE A 26 5.78 19.59 -13.35
C PHE A 26 5.46 20.32 -14.66
N ASN A 27 6.43 20.98 -15.29
CA ASN A 27 6.25 21.59 -16.61
C ASN A 27 6.01 20.52 -17.68
N ILE A 28 6.71 19.37 -17.59
CA ILE A 28 6.52 18.23 -18.49
C ILE A 28 5.15 17.60 -18.25
N LEU A 29 4.75 17.40 -16.98
CA LEU A 29 3.44 16.86 -16.64
C LEU A 29 2.31 17.78 -17.09
N LEU A 30 2.44 19.08 -16.95
CA LEU A 30 1.48 20.06 -17.46
C LEU A 30 1.27 19.90 -18.97
N GLN A 31 2.35 19.79 -19.75
CA GLN A 31 2.26 19.56 -21.18
C GLN A 31 1.49 18.27 -21.51
N VAL A 32 1.77 17.20 -20.76
CA VAL A 32 1.05 15.93 -20.93
C VAL A 32 -0.43 16.08 -20.61
N LEU A 33 -0.77 16.72 -19.47
CA LEU A 33 -2.15 16.90 -19.00
C LEU A 33 -2.96 17.87 -19.91
N GLU A 34 -2.30 18.85 -20.52
CA GLU A 34 -2.94 19.82 -21.41
C GLU A 34 -3.08 19.33 -22.84
N ASP A 35 -1.98 18.88 -23.42
CA ASP A 35 -1.89 18.52 -24.85
C ASP A 35 -2.20 17.05 -25.11
N GLY A 36 -2.16 16.20 -24.08
CA GLY A 36 -2.29 14.73 -24.22
C GLY A 36 -1.12 14.12 -24.99
N ARG A 37 0.02 14.82 -25.10
CA ARG A 37 1.22 14.37 -25.83
C ARG A 37 2.48 15.00 -25.25
N LEU A 38 3.60 14.31 -25.47
CA LEU A 38 4.91 14.79 -25.05
C LEU A 38 5.94 14.52 -26.15
N THR A 39 6.75 15.52 -26.48
CA THR A 39 7.88 15.36 -27.40
C THR A 39 9.14 15.06 -26.59
N ASP A 40 9.80 13.94 -26.92
CA ASP A 40 11.05 13.54 -26.25
C ASP A 40 12.25 14.37 -26.73
N GLY A 41 13.41 14.21 -26.03
CA GLY A 41 14.64 14.90 -26.39
C GLY A 41 15.23 14.53 -27.77
N GLN A 42 14.64 13.57 -28.48
CA GLN A 42 15.00 13.17 -29.84
C GLN A 42 14.00 13.70 -30.89
N GLY A 43 13.08 14.58 -30.48
CA GLY A 43 12.07 15.16 -31.35
C GLY A 43 10.87 14.25 -31.68
N ARG A 44 10.73 13.10 -30.99
CA ARG A 44 9.61 12.17 -31.23
C ARG A 44 8.45 12.53 -30.31
N THR A 45 7.27 12.70 -30.89
CA THR A 45 6.03 12.97 -30.13
C THR A 45 5.35 11.65 -29.76
N VAL A 46 5.00 11.51 -28.49
CA VAL A 46 4.29 10.37 -27.90
C VAL A 46 2.92 10.80 -27.45
N ASP A 47 1.88 10.03 -27.81
CA ASP A 47 0.49 10.27 -27.44
C ASP A 47 0.19 9.64 -26.08
N PHE A 48 -0.39 10.43 -25.17
CA PHE A 48 -0.79 10.04 -23.80
C PHE A 48 -2.31 10.01 -23.60
N LYS A 49 -3.10 10.27 -24.66
CA LYS A 49 -4.55 10.41 -24.54
C LYS A 49 -5.27 9.15 -24.04
N ASN A 50 -4.63 8.00 -24.21
CA ASN A 50 -5.15 6.70 -23.76
C ASN A 50 -4.47 6.21 -22.48
N THR A 51 -3.78 7.08 -21.73
CA THR A 51 -3.14 6.75 -20.46
C THR A 51 -3.94 7.30 -19.29
N VAL A 52 -3.95 6.54 -18.20
CA VAL A 52 -4.41 7.03 -16.89
C VAL A 52 -3.16 7.40 -16.10
N ILE A 53 -3.12 8.61 -15.57
CA ILE A 53 -2.01 9.10 -14.74
C ILE A 53 -2.48 9.17 -13.30
N VAL A 54 -1.86 8.40 -12.43
CA VAL A 54 -2.09 8.41 -10.99
C VAL A 54 -0.86 9.01 -10.33
N MET A 55 -1.07 10.00 -9.47
CA MET A 55 -0.02 10.67 -8.72
C MET A 55 -0.28 10.49 -7.22
N THR A 56 0.74 10.16 -6.45
CA THR A 56 0.66 10.10 -4.98
C THR A 56 1.48 11.20 -4.35
N SER A 57 1.08 11.64 -3.17
CA SER A 57 1.81 12.64 -2.39
C SER A 57 1.58 12.44 -0.90
N ASN A 58 2.58 12.82 -0.09
CA ASN A 58 2.52 12.84 1.37
C ASN A 58 2.17 14.24 1.94
N LEU A 59 1.86 15.21 1.08
CA LEU A 59 1.52 16.56 1.52
C LEU A 59 0.28 16.56 2.41
N GLY A 60 0.40 17.21 3.57
CA GLY A 60 -0.69 17.30 4.54
C GLY A 60 -0.89 16.06 5.40
N SER A 61 0.01 15.09 5.38
CA SER A 61 -0.08 13.88 6.22
C SER A 61 -0.14 14.20 7.71
N ASP A 62 0.53 15.25 8.17
CA ASP A 62 0.48 15.70 9.57
C ASP A 62 -0.94 16.14 9.95
N LEU A 63 -1.61 16.90 9.07
CA LEU A 63 -3.00 17.32 9.29
C LEU A 63 -3.97 16.13 9.29
N ILE A 64 -3.73 15.13 8.44
CA ILE A 64 -4.52 13.90 8.42
C ILE A 64 -4.40 13.16 9.75
N GLN A 65 -3.20 13.10 10.32
CA GLN A 65 -2.95 12.46 11.62
C GLN A 65 -3.58 13.24 12.78
N GLU A 66 -3.45 14.58 12.79
CA GLU A 66 -4.06 15.45 13.81
C GLU A 66 -5.59 15.38 13.80
N MET A 67 -6.18 15.20 12.62
CA MET A 67 -7.64 15.08 12.44
C MET A 67 -8.12 13.63 12.46
N ALA A 68 -7.28 12.67 12.80
CA ALA A 68 -7.65 11.26 12.89
C ALA A 68 -8.77 11.08 13.95
N GLY A 69 -9.85 10.44 13.56
CA GLY A 69 -11.06 10.27 14.42
C GLY A 69 -12.09 11.40 14.30
N ASP A 70 -11.84 12.44 13.53
CA ASP A 70 -12.87 13.41 13.17
C ASP A 70 -13.66 12.88 11.94
N GLU A 71 -14.96 12.69 12.10
CA GLU A 71 -15.86 12.19 11.04
C GLU A 71 -16.04 13.18 9.87
N ARG A 72 -15.47 14.38 9.98
CA ARG A 72 -15.61 15.46 8.98
C ARG A 72 -14.57 15.33 7.85
N TYR A 73 -14.75 14.33 7.01
CA TYR A 73 -13.90 14.14 5.82
C TYR A 73 -13.73 15.40 4.98
N ASP A 74 -14.82 16.15 4.77
CA ASP A 74 -14.76 17.37 3.94
C ASP A 74 -13.85 18.44 4.53
N ALA A 75 -13.85 18.60 5.87
CA ALA A 75 -12.97 19.54 6.57
C ALA A 75 -11.50 19.10 6.46
N MET A 76 -11.22 17.82 6.63
CA MET A 76 -9.88 17.24 6.45
C MET A 76 -9.41 17.42 5.00
N LYS A 77 -10.24 17.08 4.03
CA LYS A 77 -9.95 17.26 2.60
C LYS A 77 -9.66 18.72 2.28
N ALA A 78 -10.45 19.66 2.76
CA ALA A 78 -10.22 21.08 2.55
C ALA A 78 -8.89 21.56 3.15
N ALA A 79 -8.53 21.11 4.36
CA ALA A 79 -7.26 21.45 5.01
C ALA A 79 -6.06 20.90 4.21
N VAL A 80 -6.11 19.64 3.77
CA VAL A 80 -5.08 19.01 2.94
C VAL A 80 -4.94 19.72 1.59
N MET A 81 -6.07 20.04 0.93
CA MET A 81 -6.07 20.78 -0.33
C MET A 81 -5.46 22.18 -0.18
N GLY A 82 -5.60 22.80 0.99
CA GLY A 82 -4.91 24.06 1.30
C GLY A 82 -3.38 23.91 1.33
N VAL A 83 -2.83 22.78 1.80
CA VAL A 83 -1.40 22.48 1.73
C VAL A 83 -0.94 22.20 0.30
N VAL A 84 -1.69 21.36 -0.41
CA VAL A 84 -1.45 21.00 -1.81
C VAL A 84 -1.38 22.25 -2.69
N GLY A 85 -2.34 23.17 -2.52
CA GLY A 85 -2.39 24.43 -3.28
C GLY A 85 -1.25 25.43 -2.98
N ARG A 86 -0.57 25.30 -1.82
CA ARG A 86 0.65 26.09 -1.52
C ARG A 86 1.91 25.46 -2.12
N HIS A 87 1.90 24.16 -2.37
CA HIS A 87 3.04 23.42 -2.89
C HIS A 87 3.07 23.36 -4.43
N PHE A 88 1.93 23.07 -5.03
CA PHE A 88 1.77 22.97 -6.47
C PHE A 88 1.18 24.25 -7.05
N ARG A 89 1.56 24.57 -8.29
CA ARG A 89 0.99 25.71 -9.01
C ARG A 89 -0.51 25.48 -9.31
N PRO A 90 -1.33 26.54 -9.26
CA PRO A 90 -2.76 26.43 -9.55
C PRO A 90 -3.06 25.81 -10.92
N GLU A 91 -2.25 26.10 -11.94
CA GLU A 91 -2.38 25.54 -13.29
C GLU A 91 -2.31 24.01 -13.26
N PHE A 92 -1.40 23.46 -12.43
CA PHE A 92 -1.22 22.01 -12.31
C PHE A 92 -2.42 21.36 -11.62
N ILE A 93 -2.85 21.93 -10.49
CA ILE A 93 -4.00 21.38 -9.73
C ILE A 93 -5.29 21.42 -10.56
N ASN A 94 -5.50 22.48 -11.35
CA ASN A 94 -6.69 22.60 -12.20
C ASN A 94 -6.73 21.60 -13.36
N ARG A 95 -5.65 20.86 -13.62
CA ARG A 95 -5.58 19.81 -14.64
C ARG A 95 -5.73 18.41 -14.05
N VAL A 96 -5.78 18.30 -12.74
CA VAL A 96 -6.07 17.03 -12.06
C VAL A 96 -7.58 16.84 -12.04
N ASP A 97 -8.06 15.74 -12.62
CA ASP A 97 -9.49 15.45 -12.74
C ASP A 97 -10.11 15.16 -11.37
N GLU A 98 -9.40 14.42 -10.51
CA GLU A 98 -9.90 14.04 -9.19
C GLU A 98 -8.76 13.97 -8.17
N THR A 99 -9.04 14.47 -6.96
CA THR A 99 -8.15 14.36 -5.80
C THR A 99 -8.83 13.59 -4.69
N VAL A 100 -8.20 12.47 -4.31
CA VAL A 100 -8.66 11.59 -3.23
C VAL A 100 -7.72 11.74 -2.04
N VAL A 101 -8.27 12.01 -0.86
CA VAL A 101 -7.53 12.04 0.40
C VAL A 101 -7.83 10.74 1.14
N PHE A 102 -6.78 9.99 1.47
CA PHE A 102 -6.91 8.74 2.22
C PHE A 102 -7.02 9.03 3.71
N HIS A 103 -7.93 8.32 4.37
CA HIS A 103 -8.03 8.32 5.82
C HIS A 103 -6.90 7.51 6.47
N PRO A 104 -6.51 7.81 7.72
CA PRO A 104 -5.74 6.89 8.53
C PRO A 104 -6.47 5.54 8.64
N LEU A 105 -5.71 4.47 8.68
CA LEU A 105 -6.28 3.12 8.83
C LEU A 105 -6.82 2.93 10.25
N ALA A 106 -8.06 2.48 10.36
CA ALA A 106 -8.61 2.02 11.61
C ALA A 106 -8.07 0.61 11.96
N GLU A 107 -8.10 0.25 13.24
CA GLU A 107 -7.59 -1.04 13.74
C GLU A 107 -8.23 -2.25 13.03
N GLU A 108 -9.55 -2.21 12.81
CA GLU A 108 -10.27 -3.25 12.08
C GLU A 108 -9.78 -3.42 10.63
N GLN A 109 -9.39 -2.33 9.98
CA GLN A 109 -8.85 -2.36 8.62
C GLN A 109 -7.46 -3.00 8.61
N ILE A 110 -6.64 -2.75 9.64
CA ILE A 110 -5.31 -3.36 9.79
C ILE A 110 -5.43 -4.86 9.98
N ARG A 111 -6.39 -5.32 10.79
CA ARG A 111 -6.72 -6.74 10.92
C ARG A 111 -7.11 -7.36 9.57
N GLY A 112 -7.93 -6.66 8.79
CA GLY A 112 -8.30 -7.07 7.42
C GLY A 112 -7.07 -7.22 6.51
N ILE A 113 -6.14 -6.26 6.56
CA ILE A 113 -4.89 -6.31 5.81
C ILE A 113 -4.00 -7.46 6.27
N ALA A 114 -3.92 -7.72 7.60
CA ALA A 114 -3.20 -8.86 8.15
C ALA A 114 -3.72 -10.17 7.58
N ASN A 115 -5.04 -10.35 7.55
CA ASN A 115 -5.67 -11.55 7.00
C ASN A 115 -5.36 -11.74 5.50
N ILE A 116 -5.41 -10.67 4.69
CA ILE A 116 -5.05 -10.73 3.26
C ILE A 116 -3.58 -11.18 3.08
N GLN A 117 -2.66 -10.69 3.90
CA GLN A 117 -1.25 -11.10 3.83
C GLN A 117 -1.05 -12.54 4.27
N VAL A 118 -1.79 -13.00 5.28
CA VAL A 118 -1.77 -14.38 5.74
C VAL A 118 -2.35 -15.34 4.68
N GLU A 119 -3.35 -14.91 3.90
CA GLU A 119 -3.84 -15.71 2.76
C GLU A 119 -2.73 -16.04 1.76
N SER A 120 -1.82 -15.12 1.48
CA SER A 120 -0.66 -15.41 0.64
C SER A 120 0.24 -16.50 1.24
N LEU A 121 0.36 -16.55 2.57
CA LEU A 121 1.09 -17.62 3.26
C LEU A 121 0.33 -18.96 3.16
N ARG A 122 -0.98 -18.95 3.36
CA ARG A 122 -1.84 -20.15 3.22
C ARG A 122 -1.70 -20.77 1.83
N HIS A 123 -1.70 -19.97 0.77
CA HIS A 123 -1.50 -20.47 -0.60
C HIS A 123 -0.14 -21.15 -0.77
N ARG A 124 0.94 -20.56 -0.25
CA ARG A 124 2.28 -21.18 -0.33
C ARG A 124 2.39 -22.49 0.46
N LEU A 125 1.67 -22.60 1.58
CA LEU A 125 1.63 -23.82 2.37
C LEU A 125 0.80 -24.91 1.67
N ALA A 126 -0.31 -24.54 1.03
CA ALA A 126 -1.14 -25.46 0.26
C ALA A 126 -0.37 -26.13 -0.90
N GLU A 127 0.60 -25.45 -1.51
CA GLU A 127 1.51 -26.04 -2.52
C GLU A 127 2.38 -27.18 -1.94
N ARG A 128 2.44 -27.31 -0.61
CA ARG A 128 3.16 -28.36 0.13
C ARG A 128 2.23 -29.31 0.85
N ASP A 129 0.94 -29.32 0.51
CA ASP A 129 -0.11 -30.07 1.20
C ASP A 129 -0.21 -29.77 2.71
N LEU A 130 0.07 -28.51 3.10
CA LEU A 130 -0.08 -28.04 4.48
C LEU A 130 -1.22 -27.03 4.56
N ALA A 131 -2.08 -27.15 5.58
CA ALA A 131 -3.10 -26.17 5.89
C ALA A 131 -2.70 -25.31 7.10
N LEU A 132 -3.09 -24.02 7.10
CA LEU A 132 -2.82 -23.09 8.21
C LEU A 132 -4.14 -22.50 8.73
N GLN A 133 -4.42 -22.69 10.00
CA GLN A 133 -5.54 -22.10 10.71
C GLN A 133 -5.02 -21.15 11.79
N LEU A 134 -5.55 -19.95 11.82
CA LEU A 134 -5.24 -18.93 12.83
C LEU A 134 -6.48 -18.67 13.68
N SER A 135 -6.28 -18.50 14.98
CA SER A 135 -7.33 -17.94 15.82
C SER A 135 -7.48 -16.44 15.57
N ASP A 136 -8.61 -15.88 15.96
CA ASP A 136 -8.86 -14.44 15.84
C ASP A 136 -7.84 -13.61 16.64
N GLU A 137 -7.44 -14.12 17.82
CA GLU A 137 -6.42 -13.48 18.66
C GLU A 137 -5.06 -13.40 17.98
N VAL A 138 -4.72 -14.35 17.10
CA VAL A 138 -3.47 -14.30 16.32
C VAL A 138 -3.52 -13.15 15.31
N LEU A 139 -4.64 -12.96 14.64
CA LEU A 139 -4.83 -11.85 13.70
C LEU A 139 -4.76 -10.50 14.42
N ASP A 140 -5.38 -10.39 15.59
CA ASP A 140 -5.35 -9.20 16.44
C ASP A 140 -3.93 -8.91 16.91
N HIS A 141 -3.22 -9.93 17.38
CA HIS A 141 -1.81 -9.79 17.81
C HIS A 141 -0.87 -9.37 16.67
N LEU A 142 -1.06 -9.91 15.46
CA LEU A 142 -0.30 -9.50 14.27
C LEU A 142 -0.63 -8.07 13.86
N ALA A 143 -1.91 -7.69 13.92
CA ALA A 143 -2.36 -6.34 13.59
C ALA A 143 -1.76 -5.30 14.56
N GLU A 144 -1.81 -5.57 15.86
CA GLU A 144 -1.21 -4.72 16.91
C GLU A 144 0.31 -4.59 16.73
N ALA A 145 1.02 -5.71 16.55
CA ALA A 145 2.47 -5.71 16.35
C ALA A 145 2.91 -5.07 15.02
N GLY A 146 2.02 -5.05 14.05
CA GLY A 146 2.28 -4.52 12.70
C GLY A 146 1.74 -3.11 12.45
N PHE A 147 1.15 -2.48 13.43
CA PHE A 147 0.64 -1.11 13.33
C PHE A 147 1.64 -0.11 13.89
N ASP A 148 1.80 1.00 13.18
CA ASP A 148 2.56 2.16 13.63
C ASP A 148 1.75 3.42 13.33
N PRO A 149 1.56 4.34 14.30
CA PRO A 149 0.77 5.55 14.10
C PRO A 149 1.28 6.44 12.95
N VAL A 150 2.58 6.42 12.67
CA VAL A 150 3.21 7.24 11.61
C VAL A 150 3.26 6.50 10.28
N PHE A 151 3.62 5.20 10.31
CA PHE A 151 3.85 4.39 9.11
C PHE A 151 2.64 3.52 8.74
N GLY A 152 1.57 3.55 9.55
CA GLY A 152 0.35 2.76 9.33
C GLY A 152 0.60 1.26 9.34
N ALA A 153 0.14 0.55 8.32
CA ALA A 153 0.31 -0.90 8.18
C ALA A 153 1.63 -1.32 7.50
N ARG A 154 2.56 -0.40 7.21
CA ARG A 154 3.84 -0.75 6.57
C ARG A 154 4.67 -1.78 7.36
N PRO A 155 4.75 -1.74 8.71
CA PRO A 155 5.47 -2.74 9.48
C PRO A 155 4.80 -4.11 9.51
N LEU A 156 3.52 -4.22 9.12
CA LEU A 156 2.71 -5.45 9.24
C LEU A 156 3.34 -6.65 8.52
N LYS A 157 3.84 -6.43 7.31
CA LYS A 157 4.52 -7.50 6.56
C LYS A 157 5.72 -8.06 7.34
N ARG A 158 6.49 -7.19 7.99
CA ARG A 158 7.65 -7.59 8.80
C ARG A 158 7.22 -8.29 10.07
N ALA A 159 6.14 -7.83 10.72
CA ALA A 159 5.57 -8.48 11.89
C ALA A 159 5.10 -9.90 11.56
N ILE A 160 4.33 -10.09 10.49
CA ILE A 160 3.90 -11.42 10.02
C ILE A 160 5.11 -12.31 9.72
N GLN A 161 6.13 -11.79 9.04
CA GLN A 161 7.33 -12.55 8.74
C GLN A 161 8.06 -13.01 10.02
N GLN A 162 8.22 -12.12 10.98
CA GLN A 162 8.97 -12.42 12.21
C GLN A 162 8.19 -13.30 13.19
N LEU A 163 6.90 -13.01 13.36
CA LEU A 163 6.07 -13.66 14.40
C LEU A 163 5.40 -14.94 13.92
N LEU A 164 5.20 -15.11 12.61
CA LEU A 164 4.49 -16.25 12.05
C LEU A 164 5.32 -17.04 11.02
N GLU A 165 5.79 -16.38 9.94
CA GLU A 165 6.44 -17.11 8.83
C GLU A 165 7.77 -17.76 9.24
N ASN A 166 8.65 -17.04 9.96
CA ASN A 166 9.95 -17.56 10.34
C ASN A 166 9.85 -18.74 11.34
N PRO A 167 9.05 -18.66 12.43
CA PRO A 167 8.83 -19.79 13.32
C PRO A 167 8.24 -21.01 12.58
N LEU A 168 7.26 -20.79 11.71
CA LEU A 168 6.64 -21.82 10.92
C LEU A 168 7.65 -22.51 9.98
N ALA A 169 8.45 -21.71 9.27
CA ALA A 169 9.48 -22.24 8.39
C ALA A 169 10.52 -23.10 9.15
N GLN A 170 10.91 -22.67 10.35
CA GLN A 170 11.79 -23.43 11.22
C GLN A 170 11.22 -24.81 11.57
N GLN A 171 9.96 -24.87 12.00
CA GLN A 171 9.29 -26.13 12.39
C GLN A 171 9.09 -27.05 11.19
N ILE A 172 8.77 -26.51 10.01
CA ILE A 172 8.67 -27.29 8.76
C ILE A 172 10.06 -27.89 8.40
N LEU A 173 11.14 -27.13 8.52
CA LEU A 173 12.49 -27.63 8.26
C LEU A 173 12.99 -28.67 9.28
N GLN A 174 12.50 -28.62 10.53
CA GLN A 174 12.76 -29.61 11.57
C GLN A 174 11.96 -30.91 11.37
N GLY A 175 10.97 -30.89 10.47
CA GLY A 175 10.15 -32.05 10.17
C GLY A 175 8.97 -32.24 11.13
N ASP A 176 8.56 -31.17 11.85
CA ASP A 176 7.45 -31.21 12.80
C ASP A 176 6.10 -31.44 12.12
N TYR A 177 6.03 -31.15 10.80
CA TYR A 177 4.82 -31.27 9.98
C TYR A 177 5.06 -32.14 8.76
N ALA A 178 4.07 -32.96 8.43
CA ALA A 178 4.02 -33.83 7.25
C ALA A 178 2.96 -33.32 6.24
N PRO A 179 3.08 -33.64 4.95
CA PRO A 179 2.02 -33.38 3.98
C PRO A 179 0.67 -33.91 4.45
N GLY A 180 -0.37 -33.11 4.32
CA GLY A 180 -1.72 -33.39 4.82
C GLY A 180 -2.01 -32.84 6.21
N ASP A 181 -1.01 -32.30 6.93
CA ASP A 181 -1.24 -31.74 8.26
C ASP A 181 -1.92 -30.36 8.21
N THR A 182 -2.72 -30.12 9.25
CA THR A 182 -3.25 -28.79 9.57
C THR A 182 -2.46 -28.19 10.72
N ILE A 183 -1.86 -27.03 10.48
CA ILE A 183 -1.11 -26.27 11.48
C ILE A 183 -2.04 -25.27 12.12
N GLN A 184 -2.16 -25.29 13.43
CA GLN A 184 -2.93 -24.34 14.20
C GLN A 184 -2.02 -23.32 14.85
N ALA A 185 -2.32 -22.04 14.66
CA ALA A 185 -1.64 -20.93 15.33
C ALA A 185 -2.57 -20.36 16.41
N LEU A 186 -2.06 -20.27 17.63
CA LEU A 186 -2.75 -19.73 18.81
C LEU A 186 -1.85 -18.72 19.51
N VAL A 187 -2.42 -17.82 20.31
CA VAL A 187 -1.67 -16.89 21.15
C VAL A 187 -1.56 -17.46 22.56
N GLU A 188 -0.35 -17.59 23.06
CA GLU A 188 -0.07 -17.90 24.45
C GLU A 188 0.78 -16.79 25.07
N GLY A 189 0.18 -16.00 25.95
CA GLY A 189 0.80 -14.78 26.49
C GLY A 189 1.04 -13.75 25.40
N GLN A 190 2.30 -13.50 25.05
CA GLN A 190 2.70 -12.56 23.99
C GLN A 190 3.36 -13.26 22.80
N LYS A 191 3.16 -14.58 22.65
CA LYS A 191 3.79 -15.36 21.60
C LYS A 191 2.76 -16.12 20.78
N ILE A 192 3.02 -16.25 19.50
CA ILE A 192 2.27 -17.14 18.62
C ILE A 192 2.89 -18.53 18.74
N ILE A 193 2.08 -19.50 19.14
CA ILE A 193 2.45 -20.90 19.23
C ILE A 193 1.83 -21.65 18.06
N LEU A 194 2.64 -22.46 17.42
CA LEU A 194 2.25 -23.30 16.30
C LEU A 194 2.21 -24.76 16.74
N SER A 195 1.13 -25.45 16.44
CA SER A 195 0.94 -26.86 16.78
C SER A 195 0.22 -27.60 15.66
N ARG A 196 0.42 -28.91 15.61
CA ARG A 196 -0.37 -29.78 14.72
C ARG A 196 -1.78 -29.94 15.30
N GLN A 197 -2.80 -29.71 14.48
CA GLN A 197 -4.16 -30.06 14.85
C GLN A 197 -4.33 -31.57 14.73
N HIS A 198 -4.76 -32.23 15.83
CA HIS A 198 -5.05 -33.66 15.86
C HIS A 198 -6.48 -33.99 15.44
#